data_ad29ea831188e9c5fdbc2b209ef97c59
#
_entry.id   ad29ea831188e9c5fdbc2b209ef97c59
#
_cell.length_a   1.000
_cell.length_b   1.000
_cell.length_c   1.000
_cell.angle_alpha   90.00
_cell.angle_beta   90.00
_cell.angle_gamma   90.00
#
_symmetry.space_group_name_H-M   'P 1'
#
loop_
_entity.id
_entity.type
_entity.pdbx_description
1 polymer ?
#
loop_
_entity_poly.entity_id
_entity_poly.type
_entity_poly.pdbx_seq_one_letter_code
_entity_poly.pdbx_strand_id
1 'polypeptide(L)'
;MHLRDNEGFSMLADVTPTDYLGWEREGIAGYYGTASGRDLNSPGSQGLPRSPEPKPKRFAVNYHLVAVPGGRRVRVQVWLDDDEPVQSVMPVWPTADWHEREAWDMMGIRIEGHPNLTRILMEDDWEGHPLRKDYPIGGEPVRFSGDE
;
A
#
# COMPACT_ATOMS: atom_id res chain seq x y z
N MET A 1 14.49 -14.86 -7.39
CA MET A 1 14.85 -15.20 -8.76
C MET A 1 14.05 -16.36 -9.35
N HIS A 2 13.64 -17.38 -8.58
CA HIS A 2 12.88 -18.52 -9.12
C HIS A 2 11.69 -18.13 -10.00
N LEU A 3 10.82 -17.22 -9.55
CA LEU A 3 9.65 -16.79 -10.31
C LEU A 3 9.99 -16.16 -11.67
N ARG A 4 11.07 -15.38 -11.75
CA ARG A 4 11.52 -14.78 -13.02
C ARG A 4 12.18 -15.80 -13.93
N ASP A 5 13.15 -16.53 -13.40
CA ASP A 5 14.09 -17.31 -14.21
C ASP A 5 13.54 -18.70 -14.58
N ASN A 6 12.71 -19.30 -13.72
CA ASN A 6 12.18 -20.65 -13.93
C ASN A 6 10.70 -20.63 -14.34
N GLU A 7 9.91 -19.72 -13.80
CA GLU A 7 8.47 -19.66 -14.06
C GLU A 7 8.08 -18.61 -15.12
N GLY A 8 9.03 -17.79 -15.56
CA GLY A 8 8.85 -16.82 -16.63
C GLY A 8 8.10 -15.54 -16.25
N PHE A 9 7.96 -15.22 -14.95
CA PHE A 9 7.39 -13.96 -14.50
C PHE A 9 8.40 -12.82 -14.66
N SER A 10 8.62 -12.42 -15.91
CA SER A 10 9.67 -11.47 -16.28
C SER A 10 9.32 -10.01 -16.01
N MET A 11 8.04 -9.69 -15.80
CA MET A 11 7.57 -8.32 -15.59
C MET A 11 6.97 -8.15 -14.20
N LEU A 12 7.46 -7.15 -13.46
CA LEU A 12 6.79 -6.60 -12.29
C LEU A 12 5.84 -5.50 -12.76
N ALA A 13 4.55 -5.72 -12.56
CA ALA A 13 3.52 -4.77 -12.98
C ALA A 13 3.24 -3.71 -11.91
N ASP A 14 3.32 -4.09 -10.63
CA ASP A 14 3.02 -3.19 -9.52
C ASP A 14 3.53 -3.72 -8.18
N VAL A 15 3.78 -2.81 -7.22
CA VAL A 15 4.03 -3.12 -5.81
C VAL A 15 3.10 -2.26 -4.96
N THR A 16 2.09 -2.87 -4.38
CA THR A 16 1.03 -2.16 -3.67
C THR A 16 1.03 -2.49 -2.18
N PRO A 17 1.40 -1.53 -1.31
CA PRO A 17 1.28 -1.71 0.13
C PRO A 17 -0.18 -1.53 0.58
N THR A 18 -0.55 -2.18 1.68
CA THR A 18 -1.87 -2.06 2.31
C THR A 18 -1.71 -2.00 3.82
N ASP A 19 -2.35 -1.03 4.47
CA ASP A 19 -2.43 -0.93 5.93
C ASP A 19 -3.77 -1.52 6.40
N TYR A 20 -3.72 -2.54 7.24
CA TYR A 20 -4.88 -3.23 7.82
C TYR A 20 -5.21 -2.75 9.24
N LEU A 21 -4.66 -1.63 9.70
CA LEU A 21 -4.99 -1.08 11.02
C LEU A 21 -6.51 -0.88 11.15
N GLY A 22 -7.08 -1.48 12.17
CA GLY A 22 -8.53 -1.42 12.43
C GLY A 22 -9.39 -2.32 11.55
N TRP A 23 -8.79 -3.21 10.76
CA TRP A 23 -9.54 -4.14 9.89
C TRP A 23 -10.53 -5.04 10.64
N GLU A 24 -10.19 -5.41 11.88
CA GLU A 24 -11.02 -6.30 12.72
C GLU A 24 -12.16 -5.58 13.46
N ARG A 25 -12.24 -4.24 13.35
CA ARG A 25 -13.28 -3.48 14.06
C ARG A 25 -14.64 -3.72 13.41
N GLU A 26 -15.59 -4.16 14.21
CA GLU A 26 -16.98 -4.34 13.80
C GLU A 26 -17.53 -3.04 13.19
N GLY A 27 -18.11 -3.12 12.01
CA GLY A 27 -18.77 -1.99 11.35
C GLY A 27 -17.88 -1.01 10.59
N ILE A 28 -16.55 -1.20 10.57
CA ILE A 28 -15.63 -0.25 9.92
C ILE A 28 -15.04 -0.79 8.61
N ALA A 29 -15.09 -2.10 8.37
CA ALA A 29 -14.55 -2.70 7.15
C ALA A 29 -15.26 -2.13 5.90
N GLY A 30 -14.59 -1.22 5.20
CA GLY A 30 -15.06 -0.65 3.95
C GLY A 30 -16.06 0.51 4.09
N TYR A 31 -16.27 1.06 5.29
CA TYR A 31 -17.12 2.23 5.47
C TYR A 31 -16.38 3.53 5.17
N TYR A 32 -16.77 4.17 4.11
CA TYR A 32 -16.53 5.60 3.90
C TYR A 32 -17.90 6.30 3.92
N GLY A 33 -18.21 6.97 5.02
CA GLY A 33 -19.40 7.80 5.09
C GLY A 33 -19.38 8.81 3.94
N THR A 34 -20.39 8.79 3.10
CA THR A 34 -20.57 9.86 2.12
C THR A 34 -21.10 11.10 2.83
N ALA A 35 -20.71 12.29 2.38
CA ALA A 35 -21.21 13.56 2.92
C ALA A 35 -22.75 13.68 2.90
N SER A 36 -23.43 12.82 2.17
CA SER A 36 -24.89 12.71 2.10
C SER A 36 -25.52 11.81 3.18
N GLY A 37 -24.70 11.21 4.07
CA GLY A 37 -25.18 10.31 5.11
C GLY A 37 -25.78 9.00 4.60
N ARG A 38 -25.60 8.66 3.33
CA ARG A 38 -26.02 7.37 2.77
C ARG A 38 -24.98 6.33 3.09
N ASP A 39 -25.34 5.39 3.91
CA ASP A 39 -24.54 4.20 4.22
C ASP A 39 -24.57 3.18 3.07
N LEU A 40 -24.05 3.60 1.92
CA LEU A 40 -24.01 2.76 0.71
C LEU A 40 -22.97 1.64 0.81
N ASN A 41 -22.06 1.74 1.77
CA ASN A 41 -20.92 0.84 1.92
C ASN A 41 -20.98 0.02 3.21
N SER A 42 -22.15 -0.07 3.85
CA SER A 42 -22.24 -0.96 5.01
C SER A 42 -21.97 -2.40 4.56
N PRO A 43 -21.23 -3.19 5.34
CA PRO A 43 -20.99 -4.60 5.02
C PRO A 43 -22.27 -5.40 4.75
N GLY A 44 -23.35 -5.04 5.45
CA GLY A 44 -24.66 -5.67 5.26
C GLY A 44 -25.32 -5.35 3.91
N SER A 45 -25.13 -4.14 3.36
CA SER A 45 -25.71 -3.74 2.06
C SER A 45 -24.96 -4.34 0.87
N GLN A 46 -23.70 -4.72 1.06
CA GLN A 46 -22.87 -5.33 0.02
C GLN A 46 -22.77 -6.85 0.13
N GLY A 47 -23.48 -7.47 1.06
CA GLY A 47 -23.36 -8.91 1.32
C GLY A 47 -22.00 -9.32 1.91
N LEU A 48 -21.21 -8.37 2.39
CA LEU A 48 -19.93 -8.65 3.03
C LEU A 48 -20.14 -9.14 4.47
N PRO A 49 -19.26 -10.03 4.99
CA PRO A 49 -19.33 -10.45 6.38
C PRO A 49 -19.15 -9.23 7.30
N ARG A 50 -19.93 -9.18 8.40
CA ARG A 50 -19.89 -8.09 9.38
C ARG A 50 -18.57 -7.98 10.14
N SER A 51 -17.86 -9.08 10.22
CA SER A 51 -16.57 -9.18 10.91
C SER A 51 -15.59 -9.87 9.97
N PRO A 52 -14.73 -9.12 9.28
CA PRO A 52 -13.73 -9.72 8.39
C PRO A 52 -12.71 -10.51 9.22
N GLU A 53 -12.18 -11.57 8.63
CA GLU A 53 -11.15 -12.37 9.28
C GLU A 53 -9.92 -11.51 9.64
N PRO A 54 -9.33 -11.75 10.84
CA PRO A 54 -8.09 -11.11 11.24
C PRO A 54 -7.01 -11.29 10.18
N LYS A 55 -6.19 -10.25 10.01
CA LYS A 55 -5.03 -10.34 9.13
C LYS A 55 -3.80 -10.77 9.93
N PRO A 56 -2.84 -11.50 9.32
CA PRO A 56 -1.65 -12.01 10.01
C PRO A 56 -0.82 -10.91 10.66
N LYS A 57 -0.70 -9.75 10.00
CA LYS A 57 0.05 -8.59 10.44
C LYS A 57 -0.60 -7.30 9.95
N ARG A 58 -0.12 -6.16 10.45
CA ARG A 58 -0.67 -4.84 10.13
C ARG A 58 -0.56 -4.46 8.67
N PHE A 59 0.61 -4.68 8.06
CA PHE A 59 0.85 -4.32 6.66
C PHE A 59 0.95 -5.55 5.78
N ALA A 60 0.60 -5.38 4.51
CA ALA A 60 0.93 -6.32 3.46
C ALA A 60 1.51 -5.57 2.26
N VAL A 61 2.61 -6.05 1.70
CA VAL A 61 3.14 -5.60 0.42
C VAL A 61 2.79 -6.64 -0.64
N ASN A 62 2.08 -6.20 -1.67
CA ASN A 62 1.60 -7.06 -2.75
C ASN A 62 2.44 -6.80 -4.02
N TYR A 63 3.13 -7.81 -4.50
CA TYR A 63 3.88 -7.77 -5.75
C TYR A 63 3.05 -8.42 -6.84
N HIS A 64 2.72 -7.69 -7.88
CA HIS A 64 1.97 -8.17 -9.02
C HIS A 64 2.90 -8.48 -10.19
N LEU A 65 3.05 -9.75 -10.50
CA LEU A 65 3.97 -10.23 -11.53
C LEU A 65 3.21 -10.77 -12.74
N VAL A 66 3.79 -10.56 -13.92
CA VAL A 66 3.24 -11.02 -15.19
C VAL A 66 4.30 -11.81 -15.95
N ALA A 67 3.92 -12.98 -16.45
CA ALA A 67 4.74 -13.75 -17.38
C ALA A 67 4.58 -13.21 -18.81
N VAL A 68 5.69 -12.83 -19.43
CA VAL A 68 5.72 -12.32 -20.81
C VAL A 68 6.71 -13.16 -21.62
N PRO A 69 6.25 -13.75 -22.75
CA PRO A 69 4.90 -13.85 -23.26
C PRO A 69 4.03 -14.86 -22.49
N GLY A 70 2.72 -14.77 -22.61
CA GLY A 70 1.80 -15.76 -22.03
C GLY A 70 0.72 -15.17 -21.11
N GLY A 71 0.95 -13.99 -20.53
CA GLY A 71 -0.06 -13.24 -19.79
C GLY A 71 -0.47 -13.85 -18.44
N ARG A 72 0.16 -14.94 -17.97
CA ARG A 72 -0.08 -15.49 -16.63
C ARG A 72 0.26 -14.42 -15.59
N ARG A 73 -0.57 -14.33 -14.55
CA ARG A 73 -0.38 -13.36 -13.47
C ARG A 73 -0.28 -14.09 -12.13
N VAL A 74 0.57 -13.58 -11.26
CA VAL A 74 0.67 -14.02 -9.88
C VAL A 74 0.79 -12.81 -8.96
N ARG A 75 0.13 -12.88 -7.81
CA ARG A 75 0.32 -11.94 -6.70
C ARG A 75 1.09 -12.64 -5.60
N VAL A 76 2.24 -12.08 -5.24
CA VAL A 76 3.01 -12.48 -4.07
C VAL A 76 2.73 -11.46 -2.97
N GLN A 77 2.34 -11.92 -1.79
CA GLN A 77 2.01 -11.07 -0.65
C GLN A 77 2.98 -11.33 0.49
N VAL A 78 3.59 -10.26 1.00
CA VAL A 78 4.47 -10.29 2.17
C VAL A 78 3.80 -9.53 3.30
N TRP A 79 3.64 -10.18 4.44
CA TRP A 79 3.05 -9.57 5.63
C TRP A 79 4.13 -8.98 6.52
N LEU A 80 3.90 -7.76 7.03
CA LEU A 80 4.86 -7.00 7.82
C LEU A 80 4.15 -6.39 9.03
N ASP A 81 4.86 -6.36 10.16
CA ASP A 81 4.51 -5.52 11.31
C ASP A 81 5.11 -4.12 11.14
N ASP A 82 4.76 -3.21 12.07
CA ASP A 82 5.41 -1.90 12.13
C ASP A 82 6.94 -2.08 12.26
N ASP A 83 7.67 -1.26 11.53
CA ASP A 83 9.14 -1.24 11.48
C ASP A 83 9.80 -2.53 10.94
N GLU A 84 9.03 -3.53 10.53
CA GLU A 84 9.57 -4.72 9.88
C GLU A 84 9.94 -4.40 8.41
N PRO A 85 11.20 -4.60 8.01
CA PRO A 85 11.61 -4.29 6.65
C PRO A 85 11.25 -5.39 5.66
N VAL A 86 11.15 -5.00 4.39
CA VAL A 86 11.11 -5.94 3.27
C VAL A 86 12.33 -5.71 2.37
N GLN A 87 12.85 -6.78 1.78
CA GLN A 87 13.98 -6.67 0.86
C GLN A 87 13.56 -6.09 -0.48
N SER A 88 14.37 -5.19 -1.03
CA SER A 88 14.18 -4.64 -2.37
C SER A 88 14.21 -5.76 -3.42
N VAL A 89 13.26 -5.71 -4.35
CA VAL A 89 13.22 -6.60 -5.49
C VAL A 89 13.80 -5.98 -6.76
N MET A 90 14.36 -4.77 -6.69
CA MET A 90 15.06 -4.10 -7.80
C MET A 90 16.14 -4.96 -8.47
N PRO A 91 16.95 -5.76 -7.75
CA PRO A 91 17.93 -6.63 -8.40
C PRO A 91 17.31 -7.67 -9.33
N VAL A 92 16.03 -7.96 -9.13
CA VAL A 92 15.29 -8.91 -9.96
C VAL A 92 14.46 -8.20 -11.02
N TRP A 93 13.74 -7.14 -10.64
CA TRP A 93 12.89 -6.32 -11.50
C TRP A 93 13.22 -4.84 -11.30
N PRO A 94 14.03 -4.23 -12.17
CA PRO A 94 14.44 -2.82 -12.03
C PRO A 94 13.28 -1.82 -11.98
N THR A 95 12.12 -2.16 -12.54
CA THR A 95 10.90 -1.33 -12.47
C THR A 95 10.37 -1.16 -11.05
N ALA A 96 10.82 -1.98 -10.10
CA ALA A 96 10.48 -1.87 -8.69
C ALA A 96 10.91 -0.54 -8.05
N ASP A 97 11.94 0.13 -8.59
CA ASP A 97 12.49 1.39 -8.06
C ASP A 97 11.38 2.37 -7.67
N TRP A 98 10.53 2.74 -8.61
CA TRP A 98 9.47 3.72 -8.39
C TRP A 98 8.39 3.25 -7.41
N HIS A 99 7.97 2.00 -7.54
CA HIS A 99 6.94 1.39 -6.69
C HIS A 99 7.41 1.22 -5.24
N GLU A 100 8.66 0.84 -5.03
CA GLU A 100 9.24 0.70 -3.70
C GLU A 100 9.40 2.06 -3.02
N ARG A 101 9.84 3.08 -3.75
CA ARG A 101 9.91 4.45 -3.25
C ARG A 101 8.53 4.98 -2.87
N GLU A 102 7.50 4.73 -3.69
CA GLU A 102 6.11 5.10 -3.36
C GLU A 102 5.63 4.39 -2.10
N ALA A 103 5.88 3.08 -1.98
CA ALA A 103 5.50 2.29 -0.80
C ALA A 103 6.14 2.84 0.48
N TRP A 104 7.40 3.25 0.42
CA TRP A 104 8.06 3.90 1.53
C TRP A 104 7.54 5.32 1.76
N ASP A 105 7.42 6.15 0.73
CA ASP A 105 7.00 7.54 0.85
C ASP A 105 5.61 7.68 1.44
N MET A 106 4.65 6.90 0.94
CA MET A 106 3.25 7.03 1.30
C MET A 106 2.85 6.22 2.55
N MET A 107 3.49 5.09 2.83
CA MET A 107 3.12 4.20 3.94
C MET A 107 4.26 3.87 4.92
N GLY A 108 5.47 4.36 4.66
CA GLY A 108 6.60 4.15 5.54
C GLY A 108 7.13 2.71 5.55
N ILE A 109 6.84 1.91 4.53
CA ILE A 109 7.37 0.55 4.41
C ILE A 109 8.88 0.61 4.21
N ARG A 110 9.65 0.11 5.16
CA ARG A 110 11.10 0.13 5.07
C ARG A 110 11.60 -0.90 4.07
N ILE A 111 12.27 -0.42 3.01
CA ILE A 111 12.80 -1.26 1.93
C ILE A 111 14.31 -1.39 2.10
N GLU A 112 14.78 -2.56 2.49
CA GLU A 112 16.22 -2.83 2.63
C GLU A 112 16.87 -3.15 1.28
N GLY A 113 18.08 -2.62 1.08
CA GLY A 113 18.84 -2.85 -0.15
C GLY A 113 18.36 -2.04 -1.35
N HIS A 114 17.42 -1.11 -1.17
CA HIS A 114 17.07 -0.16 -2.21
C HIS A 114 18.20 0.87 -2.38
N PRO A 115 18.73 1.11 -3.60
CA PRO A 115 19.90 1.94 -3.80
C PRO A 115 19.67 3.43 -3.55
N ASN A 116 18.44 3.90 -3.69
CA ASN A 116 18.08 5.32 -3.54
C ASN A 116 16.65 5.48 -3.02
N LEU A 117 16.44 5.17 -1.73
CA LEU A 117 15.13 5.28 -1.09
C LEU A 117 14.84 6.74 -0.69
N THR A 118 14.39 7.52 -1.65
CA THR A 118 14.01 8.94 -1.49
C THR A 118 12.52 9.13 -1.78
N ARG A 119 11.92 10.21 -1.27
CA ARG A 119 10.52 10.54 -1.56
C ARG A 119 10.29 10.70 -3.06
N ILE A 120 9.06 10.48 -3.50
CA ILE A 120 8.67 10.54 -4.91
C ILE A 120 7.37 11.32 -5.13
N LEU A 121 6.43 11.29 -4.20
CA LEU A 121 5.14 11.97 -4.28
C LEU A 121 5.06 13.13 -3.29
N MET A 122 5.62 12.97 -2.10
CA MET A 122 5.65 14.02 -1.09
C MET A 122 6.92 14.87 -1.23
N GLU A 123 6.87 16.09 -0.69
CA GLU A 123 8.03 16.97 -0.59
C GLU A 123 9.12 16.35 0.29
N ASP A 124 10.38 16.69 0.06
CA ASP A 124 11.52 16.07 0.75
C ASP A 124 11.49 16.31 2.27
N ASP A 125 10.93 17.43 2.71
CA ASP A 125 10.76 17.83 4.11
C ASP A 125 9.41 17.44 4.72
N TRP A 126 8.58 16.70 3.98
CA TRP A 126 7.29 16.24 4.50
C TRP A 126 7.45 15.28 5.67
N GLU A 127 6.70 15.51 6.76
CA GLU A 127 6.71 14.66 7.93
C GLU A 127 5.61 13.60 7.89
N GLY A 128 5.99 12.33 8.11
CA GLY A 128 5.08 11.19 8.14
C GLY A 128 4.77 10.58 6.78
N HIS A 129 3.74 9.72 6.76
CA HIS A 129 3.36 8.90 5.61
C HIS A 129 1.84 8.94 5.43
N PRO A 130 1.33 9.71 4.45
CA PRO A 130 -0.08 10.13 4.39
C PRO A 130 -1.08 9.00 4.15
N LEU A 131 -0.68 7.84 3.61
CA LEU A 131 -1.58 6.72 3.37
C LEU A 131 -1.67 5.72 4.52
N ARG A 132 -0.92 5.95 5.61
CA ARG A 132 -1.11 5.17 6.84
C ARG A 132 -2.45 5.52 7.47
N LYS A 133 -3.14 4.51 8.00
CA LYS A 133 -4.44 4.72 8.67
C LYS A 133 -4.34 5.43 10.03
N ASP A 134 -3.17 5.47 10.62
CA ASP A 134 -2.88 6.25 11.83
C ASP A 134 -2.38 7.67 11.54
N TYR A 135 -2.20 8.04 10.27
CA TYR A 135 -1.88 9.40 9.89
C TYR A 135 -3.09 10.32 10.10
N PRO A 136 -2.95 11.49 10.75
CA PRO A 136 -4.05 12.39 11.02
C PRO A 136 -4.75 12.86 9.75
N ILE A 137 -6.07 12.66 9.65
CA ILE A 137 -6.91 13.20 8.56
C ILE A 137 -7.29 14.65 8.92
N GLY A 138 -6.34 15.48 9.13
CA GLY A 138 -6.59 16.86 9.55
C GLY A 138 -5.89 17.84 8.67
N GLY A 139 -6.02 17.74 7.39
CA GLY A 139 -5.50 18.63 6.35
C GLY A 139 -4.48 19.68 6.79
N GLU A 140 -3.48 19.93 5.98
CA GLU A 140 -2.69 21.16 6.06
C GLU A 140 -3.66 22.36 6.19
N PRO A 141 -3.41 23.32 7.08
CA PRO A 141 -4.21 24.54 7.11
C PRO A 141 -4.12 25.20 5.73
N VAL A 142 -5.25 25.27 5.05
CA VAL A 142 -5.33 25.93 3.74
C VAL A 142 -4.96 27.39 3.94
N ARG A 143 -3.76 27.77 3.52
CA ARG A 143 -3.34 29.15 3.45
C ARG A 143 -3.93 29.76 2.18
N PHE A 144 -4.95 30.54 2.31
CA PHE A 144 -5.39 31.40 1.21
C PHE A 144 -4.34 32.49 1.00
N SER A 145 -3.79 32.57 -0.20
CA SER A 145 -2.93 33.69 -0.58
C SER A 145 -3.77 34.97 -0.54
N GLY A 146 -3.63 35.76 0.51
CA GLY A 146 -4.39 37.00 0.72
C GLY A 146 -4.47 37.48 2.16
N ASP A 147 -4.04 36.66 3.12
CA ASP A 147 -3.90 37.09 4.51
C ASP A 147 -2.49 37.61 4.77
N GLU A 148 -2.22 38.85 4.32
CA GLU A 148 -1.14 39.71 4.82
C GLU A 148 -1.70 40.67 5.86
#